data_e0969ae3c35a73ce19de14b3bea0dd4b
#
_entry.id   e0969ae3c35a73ce19de14b3bea0dd4b
#
_cell.length_a   1.000
_cell.length_b   1.000
_cell.length_c   1.000
_cell.angle_alpha   90.00
_cell.angle_beta   90.00
_cell.angle_gamma   90.00
#
_symmetry.space_group_name_H-M   'P 1'
#
loop_
_entity.id
_entity.type
_entity.pdbx_description
1 polymer ?
#
loop_
_entity_poly.entity_id
_entity_poly.type
_entity_poly.pdbx_seq_one_letter_code
_entity_poly.pdbx_strand_id
1 'polypeptide(L)'
;MADETVTLAYTEWTLVELEGEPVEIGPDELRPVVVLDLEESRVAGTGGVNRLTGTFALSESELRFGPLATTRMAGPEAAMRREHELLAALERVTSYALDDRTLTLLAGDEAVVRLRC
;
A
#
# COMPACT_ATOMS: atom_id res chain seq x y z
N MET A 1 -16.18 9.26 -21.28
CA MET A 1 -15.83 9.06 -21.01
C MET A 1 -15.29 8.63 -20.29
N ALA A 2 -15.29 8.50 -20.28
CA ALA A 2 -14.76 8.00 -19.62
C ALA A 2 -13.90 8.01 -19.05
N ASP A 3 -13.46 8.54 -18.88
CA ASP A 3 -12.55 8.54 -18.29
C ASP A 3 -12.63 8.33 -16.90
N GLU A 4 -13.24 7.59 -16.56
CA GLU A 4 -13.35 6.97 -15.28
C GLU A 4 -12.16 6.12 -14.94
N THR A 5 -11.11 6.24 -15.72
CA THR A 5 -9.90 5.46 -15.48
C THR A 5 -9.18 5.97 -14.25
N VAL A 6 -9.01 5.09 -13.28
CA VAL A 6 -8.25 5.39 -12.09
C VAL A 6 -6.78 5.14 -12.39
N THR A 7 -5.92 6.09 -12.04
CA THR A 7 -4.50 5.94 -12.29
C THR A 7 -3.82 5.37 -11.04
N LEU A 8 -2.73 4.66 -11.28
CA LEU A 8 -1.94 4.12 -10.17
C LEU A 8 -1.37 5.24 -9.30
N ALA A 9 -0.88 6.30 -9.95
CA ALA A 9 -0.23 7.39 -9.24
C ALA A 9 -1.22 8.45 -8.81
N TYR A 10 -0.89 9.16 -7.75
CA TYR A 10 -1.63 10.32 -7.23
C TYR A 10 -3.05 9.97 -6.80
N THR A 11 -3.28 8.70 -6.53
CA THR A 11 -4.55 8.19 -6.03
C THR A 11 -4.31 7.72 -4.60
N GLU A 12 -5.26 8.03 -3.71
CA GLU A 12 -5.18 7.52 -2.34
C GLU A 12 -5.65 6.07 -2.35
N TRP A 13 -4.73 5.17 -2.10
CA TRP A 13 -5.01 3.74 -2.06
C TRP A 13 -5.17 3.29 -0.62
N THR A 14 -6.35 2.79 -0.29
CA THR A 14 -6.70 2.38 1.07
C THR A 14 -6.63 0.88 1.20
N LEU A 15 -5.95 0.40 2.23
CA LEU A 15 -5.75 -1.02 2.44
C LEU A 15 -7.06 -1.72 2.77
N VAL A 16 -7.36 -2.80 2.05
CA VAL A 16 -8.55 -3.59 2.33
C VAL A 16 -8.24 -5.06 2.59
N GLU A 17 -7.09 -5.56 2.11
CA GLU A 17 -6.74 -6.96 2.30
C GLU A 17 -5.23 -7.08 2.43
N LEU A 18 -4.76 -7.89 3.34
CA LEU A 18 -3.34 -8.07 3.60
C LEU A 18 -3.07 -9.56 3.76
N GLU A 19 -2.15 -10.09 2.93
CA GLU A 19 -1.76 -11.50 2.95
C GLU A 19 -2.96 -12.42 2.84
N GLY A 20 -3.94 -12.04 2.02
CA GLY A 20 -5.10 -12.86 1.77
C GLY A 20 -6.22 -12.71 2.79
N GLU A 21 -6.04 -11.84 3.79
CA GLU A 21 -7.02 -11.67 4.85
C GLU A 21 -7.63 -10.27 4.78
N PRO A 22 -8.96 -10.16 4.91
CA PRO A 22 -9.57 -8.83 4.96
C PRO A 22 -9.05 -8.04 6.15
N VAL A 23 -8.86 -6.75 5.95
CA VAL A 23 -8.38 -5.87 7.01
C VAL A 23 -9.57 -5.22 7.68
N GLU A 24 -9.69 -5.45 8.99
CA GLU A 24 -10.76 -4.87 9.79
C GLU A 24 -10.17 -3.77 10.66
N ILE A 25 -10.77 -2.59 10.57
CA ILE A 25 -10.27 -1.42 11.27
C ILE A 25 -11.26 -1.05 12.35
N GLY A 26 -10.76 -0.96 13.58
CA GLY A 26 -11.59 -0.57 14.70
C GLY A 26 -11.96 0.90 14.65
N PRO A 27 -12.93 1.33 15.47
CA PRO A 27 -13.42 2.71 15.39
C PRO A 27 -12.38 3.75 15.76
N ASP A 28 -11.37 3.37 16.56
CA ASP A 28 -10.33 4.32 16.97
C ASP A 28 -9.04 4.12 16.22
N GLU A 29 -9.06 3.35 15.13
CA GLU A 29 -7.86 3.06 14.35
C GLU A 29 -7.94 3.75 13.00
N LEU A 30 -6.78 4.12 12.48
CA LEU A 30 -6.67 4.67 11.15
C LEU A 30 -6.45 3.56 10.14
N ARG A 31 -7.12 3.67 8.99
CA ARG A 31 -6.91 2.71 7.91
C ARG A 31 -5.63 3.08 7.16
N PRO A 32 -4.77 2.10 6.87
CA PRO A 32 -3.56 2.39 6.09
C PRO A 32 -3.89 2.92 4.70
N VAL A 33 -3.13 3.91 4.26
CA VAL A 33 -3.31 4.57 2.98
C VAL A 33 -1.94 4.85 2.38
N VAL A 34 -1.79 4.65 1.07
CA VAL A 34 -0.55 4.97 0.37
C VAL A 34 -0.87 5.74 -0.91
N VAL A 35 0.06 6.60 -1.30
CA VAL A 35 0.00 7.37 -2.52
C VAL A 35 1.35 7.26 -3.22
N LEU A 36 1.33 7.05 -4.53
CA LEU A 36 2.54 6.97 -5.34
C LEU A 36 2.71 8.25 -6.12
N ASP A 37 3.90 8.85 -6.03
CA ASP A 37 4.25 10.06 -6.74
C ASP A 37 5.23 9.69 -7.84
N LEU A 38 4.76 9.77 -9.11
CA LEU A 38 5.58 9.35 -10.24
C LEU A 38 6.73 10.31 -10.52
N GLU A 39 6.53 11.59 -10.27
CA GLU A 39 7.57 12.57 -10.55
C GLU A 39 8.79 12.34 -9.66
N GLU A 40 8.53 12.03 -8.41
CA GLU A 40 9.60 11.84 -7.45
C GLU A 40 9.96 10.37 -7.27
N SER A 41 9.19 9.46 -7.85
CA SER A 41 9.35 8.01 -7.63
C SER A 41 9.31 7.68 -6.15
N ARG A 42 8.36 8.28 -5.46
CA ARG A 42 8.26 8.13 -4.01
C ARG A 42 6.88 7.64 -3.63
N VAL A 43 6.84 6.84 -2.58
CA VAL A 43 5.60 6.41 -1.98
C VAL A 43 5.51 7.08 -0.60
N ALA A 44 4.30 7.49 -0.23
CA ALA A 44 4.07 8.10 1.06
C ALA A 44 2.70 7.70 1.56
N GLY A 45 2.54 7.65 2.87
CA GLY A 45 1.26 7.31 3.45
C GLY A 45 1.38 6.99 4.92
N THR A 46 0.48 6.15 5.38
CA THR A 46 0.49 5.70 6.77
C THR A 46 0.18 4.21 6.81
N GLY A 47 0.83 3.52 7.72
CA GLY A 47 0.55 2.11 7.97
C GLY A 47 -0.53 1.90 9.00
N GLY A 48 -1.12 3.00 9.48
CA GLY A 48 -2.16 2.94 10.50
C GLY A 48 -1.73 3.53 11.82
N VAL A 49 -0.44 3.50 12.12
CA VAL A 49 0.13 4.11 13.32
C VAL A 49 1.16 5.12 12.92
N ASN A 50 2.11 4.71 12.09
CA ASN A 50 3.23 5.56 11.68
C ASN A 50 3.08 6.00 10.25
N ARG A 51 3.68 7.14 9.94
CA ARG A 51 3.79 7.56 8.55
C ARG A 51 4.92 6.78 7.89
N LEU A 52 4.73 6.47 6.63
CA LEU A 52 5.75 5.76 5.87
C LEU A 52 6.11 6.55 4.63
N THR A 53 7.37 6.47 4.24
CA THR A 53 7.85 7.04 2.98
C THR A 53 8.90 6.13 2.42
N GLY A 54 9.10 6.21 1.12
CA GLY A 54 10.13 5.43 0.47
C GLY A 54 10.17 5.74 -1.00
N THR A 55 10.86 4.90 -1.73
CA THR A 55 10.97 5.03 -3.18
C THR A 55 10.35 3.81 -3.83
N PHE A 56 10.08 3.91 -5.12
CA PHE A 56 9.63 2.76 -5.88
C PHE A 56 10.19 2.84 -7.29
N ALA A 57 10.22 1.69 -7.94
CA ALA A 57 10.59 1.59 -9.34
C ALA A 57 9.42 0.96 -10.09
N LEU A 58 9.02 1.58 -11.19
CA LEU A 58 7.87 1.15 -11.96
C LEU A 58 8.28 0.95 -13.40
N SER A 59 7.97 -0.20 -13.98
CA SER A 59 8.26 -0.50 -15.37
C SER A 59 7.17 -1.41 -15.89
N GLU A 60 6.26 -0.85 -16.70
CA GLU A 60 5.11 -1.59 -17.20
C GLU A 60 4.30 -2.10 -16.00
N SER A 61 4.17 -3.42 -15.82
CA SER A 61 3.43 -3.96 -14.69
C SER A 61 4.32 -4.33 -13.50
N GLU A 62 5.62 -4.11 -13.63
CA GLU A 62 6.54 -4.37 -12.54
C GLU A 62 6.58 -3.19 -11.59
N LEU A 63 6.49 -3.47 -10.33
CA LEU A 63 6.51 -2.46 -9.29
C LEU A 63 7.30 -3.00 -8.11
N ARG A 64 8.34 -2.28 -7.71
CA ARG A 64 9.17 -2.69 -6.59
C ARG A 64 9.39 -1.49 -5.68
N PHE A 65 9.26 -1.72 -4.40
CA PHE A 65 9.49 -0.68 -3.40
C PHE A 65 10.91 -0.78 -2.87
N GLY A 66 11.56 0.36 -2.73
CA GLY A 66 12.83 0.42 -2.04
C GLY A 66 12.62 0.37 -0.54
N PRO A 67 13.68 0.61 0.23
CA PRO A 67 13.53 0.61 1.69
C PRO A 67 12.50 1.64 2.12
N LEU A 68 11.66 1.26 3.06
CA LEU A 68 10.60 2.11 3.56
C LEU A 68 10.98 2.64 4.93
N ALA A 69 10.88 3.94 5.10
CA ALA A 69 11.16 4.60 6.37
C ALA A 69 9.85 4.93 7.06
N THR A 70 9.83 4.81 8.37
CA THR A 70 8.62 5.11 9.15
C THR A 70 8.99 5.96 10.34
N THR A 71 7.99 6.72 10.82
CA THR A 71 8.12 7.34 12.12
C THR A 71 8.08 6.23 13.17
N ARG A 72 8.36 6.58 14.42
CA ARG A 72 8.43 5.58 15.49
C ARG A 72 7.51 5.96 16.62
N MET A 73 6.22 5.88 16.33
CA MET A 73 5.19 6.15 17.32
C MET A 73 4.57 4.84 17.77
N ALA A 74 4.11 4.82 19.01
CA ALA A 74 3.44 3.64 19.55
C ALA A 74 1.94 3.80 19.37
N GLY A 75 1.26 2.69 19.15
CA GLY A 75 -0.18 2.67 19.01
C GLY A 75 -0.73 1.35 19.52
N PRO A 76 -2.00 1.07 19.26
CA PRO A 76 -2.57 -0.21 19.66
C PRO A 76 -1.79 -1.37 19.10
N GLU A 77 -1.66 -2.42 19.87
CA GLU A 77 -0.78 -3.54 19.51
C GLU A 77 -1.21 -4.17 18.18
N ALA A 78 -2.51 -4.36 17.99
CA ALA A 78 -3.00 -4.97 16.76
C ALA A 78 -2.71 -4.09 15.54
N ALA A 79 -2.82 -2.77 15.71
CA ALA A 79 -2.54 -1.84 14.62
C ALA A 79 -1.06 -1.82 14.29
N MET A 80 -0.21 -1.92 15.30
CA MET A 80 1.23 -1.95 15.07
C MET A 80 1.66 -3.24 14.38
N ARG A 81 1.03 -4.35 14.75
CA ARG A 81 1.33 -5.62 14.08
C ARG A 81 0.91 -5.57 12.61
N ARG A 82 -0.27 -5.02 12.34
CA ARG A 82 -0.74 -4.89 10.96
C ARG A 82 0.18 -4.00 10.16
N GLU A 83 0.63 -2.90 10.76
CA GLU A 83 1.55 -1.99 10.08
C GLU A 83 2.85 -2.70 9.73
N HIS A 84 3.38 -3.47 10.69
CA HIS A 84 4.61 -4.22 10.45
C HIS A 84 4.43 -5.23 9.31
N GLU A 85 3.29 -5.91 9.30
CA GLU A 85 3.02 -6.88 8.24
C GLU A 85 2.86 -6.21 6.88
N LEU A 86 2.24 -5.04 6.86
CA LEU A 86 2.09 -4.29 5.63
C LEU A 86 3.45 -3.88 5.06
N LEU A 87 4.32 -3.38 5.92
CA LEU A 87 5.65 -2.97 5.47
C LEU A 87 6.43 -4.15 4.92
N ALA A 88 6.36 -5.29 5.60
CA ALA A 88 7.05 -6.48 5.12
C ALA A 88 6.48 -6.95 3.79
N ALA A 89 5.16 -6.88 3.63
CA ALA A 89 4.55 -7.28 2.37
C ALA A 89 4.93 -6.34 1.24
N LEU A 90 4.96 -5.03 1.49
CA LEU A 90 5.33 -4.08 0.46
C LEU A 90 6.75 -4.31 -0.04
N GLU A 91 7.66 -4.71 0.84
CA GLU A 91 9.04 -4.96 0.43
C GLU A 91 9.17 -6.20 -0.45
N ARG A 92 8.16 -7.06 -0.46
CA ARG A 92 8.18 -8.27 -1.30
C ARG A 92 7.53 -8.07 -2.66
N VAL A 93 6.89 -6.93 -2.90
CA VAL A 93 6.11 -6.71 -4.11
C VAL A 93 7.02 -6.67 -5.33
N THR A 94 6.60 -7.36 -6.39
CA THR A 94 7.33 -7.38 -7.67
C THR A 94 6.49 -6.87 -8.83
N SER A 95 5.16 -6.87 -8.70
CA SER A 95 4.29 -6.42 -9.78
C SER A 95 2.96 -5.96 -9.22
N TYR A 96 2.13 -5.41 -10.09
CA TYR A 96 0.81 -4.96 -9.67
C TYR A 96 -0.20 -5.23 -10.76
N ALA A 97 -1.47 -5.26 -10.38
CA ALA A 97 -2.58 -5.32 -11.30
C ALA A 97 -3.61 -4.30 -10.84
N LEU A 98 -4.12 -3.55 -11.79
CA LEU A 98 -5.11 -2.51 -11.51
C LEU A 98 -6.39 -2.89 -12.24
N ASP A 99 -7.48 -3.05 -11.50
CA ASP A 99 -8.75 -3.47 -12.05
C ASP A 99 -9.84 -2.64 -11.40
N ASP A 100 -10.46 -1.77 -12.22
CA ASP A 100 -11.48 -0.88 -11.73
C ASP A 100 -10.88 -0.01 -10.62
N ARG A 101 -11.38 -0.11 -9.41
CA ARG A 101 -10.89 0.68 -8.28
C ARG A 101 -10.08 -0.15 -7.30
N THR A 102 -9.60 -1.28 -7.76
CA THR A 102 -8.83 -2.19 -6.91
C THR A 102 -7.41 -2.31 -7.42
N LEU A 103 -6.46 -2.07 -6.54
CA LEU A 103 -5.05 -2.25 -6.82
C LEU A 103 -4.57 -3.48 -6.08
N THR A 104 -4.06 -4.45 -6.82
CA THR A 104 -3.51 -5.67 -6.25
C THR A 104 -1.99 -5.63 -6.40
N LEU A 105 -1.28 -5.80 -5.30
CA LEU A 105 0.17 -5.87 -5.31
C LEU A 105 0.57 -7.32 -5.13
N LEU A 106 1.46 -7.78 -6.01
CA LEU A 106 1.83 -9.20 -6.06
C LEU A 106 3.30 -9.39 -5.76
N ALA A 107 3.58 -10.46 -5.04
CA ALA A 107 4.95 -10.95 -4.83
C ALA A 107 5.03 -12.25 -5.62
N GLY A 108 5.67 -12.19 -6.80
CA GLY A 108 5.58 -13.31 -7.72
C GLY A 108 4.15 -13.48 -8.19
N ASP A 109 3.58 -14.64 -7.96
CA ASP A 109 2.20 -14.92 -8.35
C ASP A 109 1.21 -14.72 -7.22
N GLU A 110 1.68 -14.31 -6.06
CA GLU A 110 0.84 -14.24 -4.87
C GLU A 110 0.39 -12.81 -4.61
N ALA A 111 -0.90 -12.60 -4.46
CA ALA A 111 -1.42 -11.29 -4.10
C ALA A 111 -1.18 -11.09 -2.60
N VAL A 112 -0.35 -10.11 -2.26
CA VAL A 112 -0.01 -9.89 -0.85
C VAL A 112 -0.69 -8.66 -0.27
N VAL A 113 -1.09 -7.70 -1.11
CA VAL A 113 -1.75 -6.49 -0.65
C VAL A 113 -2.83 -6.11 -1.64
N ARG A 114 -4.02 -5.79 -1.14
CA ARG A 114 -5.08 -5.23 -1.98
C ARG A 114 -5.54 -3.91 -1.38
N LEU A 115 -5.69 -2.93 -2.26
CA LEU A 115 -6.09 -1.59 -1.86
C LEU A 115 -7.21 -1.14 -2.79
N ARG A 116 -7.98 -0.16 -2.32
CA ARG A 116 -9.05 0.42 -3.11
C ARG A 116 -9.03 1.92 -3.01
N CYS A 117 -9.64 2.56 -3.98
CA CYS A 117 -9.81 4.01 -3.94
C CYS A 117 -11.26 4.42 -4.05
#